data_a1a6451e3774ed639a3148dc6129499f
#
_entry.id   a1a6451e3774ed639a3148dc6129499f
#
_cell.length_a   1.000
_cell.length_b   1.000
_cell.length_c   1.000
_cell.angle_alpha   90.00
_cell.angle_beta   90.00
_cell.angle_gamma   90.00
#
_symmetry.space_group_name_H-M   'P 1'
#
loop_
_entity.id
_entity.type
_entity.pdbx_description
1 polymer ?
#
loop_
_entity_poly.entity_id
_entity_poly.type
_entity_poly.pdbx_seq_one_letter_code
_entity_poly.pdbx_strand_id
1 'polypeptide(L)'
;MSIRTIQAVLRAASRQASADLRASLAGTCAALLISVSAIVLIGRSTQAAAGAHVAFGPMFLASSIGTVSCFITLQISGEAYTDRIGGALLRVRILPHGPLAWTIGKTMSAITQTIAFQAAVLLGGAVFADLPLSASQVLTCLPLIMLSAVATAPLGFFAGALARGVYSFMLSFLPVLALIATSGFFMPMNQLPSWVQAVQAALPTYWSGHLTRWALVGDPSWEVGASFCPVLALAILAAWTVLGFAGASFVVRRSFRKETIGSLARVQSAIRSQTGL
;
A
#
# COMPACT_ATOMS: atom_id res chain seq x y z
N MET A 1 -5.14 23.45 17.01
CA MET A 1 -5.17 22.39 18.05
C MET A 1 -4.11 22.68 19.10
N SER A 2 -4.44 22.51 20.40
CA SER A 2 -3.43 22.66 21.46
C SER A 2 -2.43 21.47 21.43
N ILE A 3 -1.22 21.65 21.98
CA ILE A 3 -0.21 20.58 22.09
C ILE A 3 -0.76 19.39 22.86
N ARG A 4 -1.53 19.62 23.93
CA ARG A 4 -2.20 18.54 24.70
C ARG A 4 -3.19 17.74 23.85
N THR A 5 -3.94 18.39 22.96
CA THR A 5 -4.87 17.72 22.04
C THR A 5 -4.12 16.85 21.02
N ILE A 6 -3.01 17.35 20.47
CA ILE A 6 -2.18 16.58 19.53
C ILE A 6 -1.62 15.33 20.22
N GLN A 7 -1.10 15.47 21.43
CA GLN A 7 -0.59 14.32 22.20
C GLN A 7 -1.67 13.30 22.52
N ALA A 8 -2.89 13.74 22.84
CA ALA A 8 -4.02 12.83 23.10
C ALA A 8 -4.40 12.05 21.84
N VAL A 9 -4.47 12.72 20.68
CA VAL A 9 -4.76 12.10 19.39
C VAL A 9 -3.68 11.07 19.03
N LEU A 10 -2.41 11.43 19.17
CA LEU A 10 -1.29 10.52 18.87
C LEU A 10 -1.28 9.29 19.79
N ARG A 11 -1.56 9.46 21.09
CA ARG A 11 -1.68 8.32 22.01
C ARG A 11 -2.86 7.41 21.66
N ALA A 12 -4.00 7.97 21.28
CA ALA A 12 -5.14 7.18 20.84
C ALA A 12 -4.83 6.43 19.54
N ALA A 13 -4.20 7.09 18.57
CA ALA A 13 -3.77 6.50 17.29
C ALA A 13 -2.75 5.36 17.50
N SER A 14 -1.74 5.56 18.39
CA SER A 14 -0.74 4.52 18.65
C SER A 14 -1.32 3.30 19.35
N ARG A 15 -2.27 3.48 20.28
CA ARG A 15 -2.99 2.36 20.91
C ARG A 15 -3.79 1.57 19.88
N GLN A 16 -4.48 2.27 18.99
CA GLN A 16 -5.22 1.62 17.91
C GLN A 16 -4.28 0.87 16.97
N ALA A 17 -3.20 1.50 16.51
CA ALA A 17 -2.21 0.87 15.66
C ALA A 17 -1.62 -0.40 16.28
N SER A 18 -1.30 -0.37 17.59
CA SER A 18 -0.79 -1.54 18.29
C SER A 18 -1.82 -2.67 18.42
N ALA A 19 -3.10 -2.34 18.57
CA ALA A 19 -4.18 -3.33 18.59
C ALA A 19 -4.38 -3.96 17.20
N ASP A 20 -4.41 -3.15 16.15
CA ASP A 20 -4.52 -3.61 14.76
C ASP A 20 -3.33 -4.51 14.38
N LEU A 21 -2.11 -4.12 14.74
CA LEU A 21 -0.90 -4.93 14.52
C LEU A 21 -0.98 -6.30 15.18
N ARG A 22 -1.42 -6.36 16.45
CA ARG A 22 -1.59 -7.63 17.15
C ARG A 22 -2.66 -8.51 16.50
N ALA A 23 -3.77 -7.92 16.09
CA ALA A 23 -4.86 -8.64 15.43
C ALA A 23 -4.45 -9.20 14.05
N SER A 24 -3.55 -8.51 13.33
CA SER A 24 -3.09 -8.90 12.00
C SER A 24 -1.82 -9.76 11.99
N LEU A 25 -1.19 -10.03 13.13
CA LEU A 25 0.10 -10.74 13.21
C LEU A 25 0.12 -12.06 12.43
N ALA A 26 -0.88 -12.93 12.64
CA ALA A 26 -0.95 -14.21 11.96
C ALA A 26 -1.05 -14.06 10.43
N GLY A 27 -1.89 -13.16 9.96
CA GLY A 27 -2.03 -12.85 8.53
C GLY A 27 -0.77 -12.26 7.94
N THR A 28 -0.11 -11.36 8.67
CA THR A 28 1.16 -10.75 8.25
C THR A 28 2.27 -11.79 8.16
N CYS A 29 2.40 -12.67 9.15
CA CYS A 29 3.37 -13.77 9.12
C CYS A 29 3.11 -14.74 7.96
N ALA A 30 1.85 -15.10 7.70
CA ALA A 30 1.49 -15.94 6.56
C ALA A 30 1.83 -15.28 5.23
N ALA A 31 1.53 -14.00 5.07
CA ALA A 31 1.86 -13.23 3.87
C ALA A 31 3.38 -13.13 3.65
N LEU A 32 4.15 -12.93 4.72
CA LEU A 32 5.62 -12.93 4.68
C LEU A 32 6.17 -14.27 4.20
N LEU A 33 5.70 -15.38 4.77
CA LEU A 33 6.13 -16.72 4.36
C LEU A 33 5.83 -16.99 2.89
N ILE A 34 4.62 -16.66 2.42
CA ILE A 34 4.22 -16.82 1.02
C ILE A 34 5.12 -15.98 0.10
N SER A 35 5.39 -14.75 0.47
CA SER A 35 6.20 -13.83 -0.37
C SER A 35 7.66 -14.25 -0.43
N VAL A 36 8.25 -14.63 0.68
CA VAL A 36 9.63 -15.15 0.71
C VAL A 36 9.71 -16.44 -0.10
N SER A 37 8.74 -17.35 0.04
CA SER A 37 8.68 -18.58 -0.76
C SER A 37 8.57 -18.29 -2.25
N ALA A 38 7.73 -17.32 -2.65
CA ALA A 38 7.59 -16.90 -4.05
C ALA A 38 8.90 -16.32 -4.61
N ILE A 39 9.61 -15.50 -3.85
CA ILE A 39 10.91 -14.92 -4.24
C ILE A 39 11.97 -16.02 -4.43
N VAL A 40 12.01 -17.00 -3.52
CA VAL A 40 12.93 -18.15 -3.62
C VAL A 40 12.62 -18.96 -4.89
N LEU A 41 11.35 -19.24 -5.15
CA LEU A 41 10.92 -19.98 -6.34
C LEU A 41 11.25 -19.22 -7.64
N ILE A 42 10.94 -17.92 -7.70
CA ILE A 42 11.23 -17.07 -8.85
C ILE A 42 12.76 -16.95 -9.03
N GLY A 43 13.51 -16.70 -7.98
CA GLY A 43 14.96 -16.60 -8.03
C GLY A 43 15.62 -17.86 -8.60
N ARG A 44 15.17 -19.05 -8.15
CA ARG A 44 15.66 -20.34 -8.64
C ARG A 44 15.27 -20.61 -10.10
N SER A 45 14.07 -20.23 -10.51
CA SER A 45 13.61 -20.41 -11.90
C SER A 45 14.33 -19.47 -12.87
N THR A 46 14.64 -18.26 -12.46
CA THR A 46 15.40 -17.29 -13.28
C THR A 46 16.87 -17.67 -13.41
N GLN A 47 17.49 -18.26 -12.38
CA GLN A 47 18.82 -18.82 -12.48
C GLN A 47 18.88 -20.01 -13.44
N ALA A 48 17.88 -20.88 -13.45
CA ALA A 48 17.77 -21.99 -14.36
C ALA A 48 17.56 -21.55 -15.84
N ALA A 49 16.96 -20.38 -16.06
CA ALA A 49 16.71 -19.79 -17.37
C ALA A 49 17.81 -18.80 -17.83
N ALA A 50 18.90 -18.66 -17.10
CA ALA A 50 19.97 -17.64 -17.29
C ALA A 50 20.83 -17.77 -18.56
N GLY A 51 20.31 -18.44 -19.60
CA GLY A 51 20.81 -18.29 -20.97
C GLY A 51 20.22 -17.11 -21.75
N ALA A 52 19.23 -16.40 -21.19
CA ALA A 52 18.55 -15.28 -21.83
C ALA A 52 18.89 -13.96 -21.14
N HIS A 53 19.37 -13.05 -21.92
CA HIS A 53 19.76 -11.67 -21.61
C HIS A 53 18.99 -10.98 -20.48
N VAL A 54 19.78 -10.40 -19.53
CA VAL A 54 19.49 -9.26 -18.65
C VAL A 54 18.36 -9.42 -17.64
N ALA A 55 18.79 -9.56 -16.38
CA ALA A 55 18.26 -8.82 -15.23
C ALA A 55 16.74 -8.69 -15.02
N PHE A 56 15.89 -9.58 -15.59
CA PHE A 56 14.45 -9.57 -15.23
C PHE A 56 14.30 -9.75 -13.72
N GLY A 57 15.09 -10.62 -13.08
CA GLY A 57 15.05 -10.86 -11.65
C GLY A 57 15.32 -9.62 -10.79
N PRO A 58 16.46 -8.93 -10.97
CA PRO A 58 16.74 -7.67 -10.26
C PRO A 58 15.73 -6.57 -10.51
N MET A 59 15.29 -6.39 -11.77
CA MET A 59 14.26 -5.41 -12.12
C MET A 59 12.92 -5.72 -11.49
N PHE A 60 12.49 -6.99 -11.55
CA PHE A 60 11.26 -7.46 -10.92
C PHE A 60 11.31 -7.25 -9.40
N LEU A 61 12.42 -7.59 -8.74
CA LEU A 61 12.58 -7.38 -7.32
C LEU A 61 12.55 -5.89 -6.96
N ALA A 62 13.30 -5.06 -7.66
CA ALA A 62 13.31 -3.62 -7.43
C ALA A 62 11.92 -3.00 -7.64
N SER A 63 11.23 -3.40 -8.69
CA SER A 63 9.84 -2.99 -8.94
C SER A 63 8.90 -3.47 -7.83
N SER A 64 9.07 -4.71 -7.35
CA SER A 64 8.23 -5.29 -6.30
C SER A 64 8.32 -4.49 -5.00
N ILE A 65 9.52 -4.09 -4.59
CA ILE A 65 9.73 -3.33 -3.36
C ILE A 65 8.96 -2.00 -3.39
N GLY A 66 9.07 -1.24 -4.47
CA GLY A 66 8.33 0.03 -4.59
C GLY A 66 6.84 -0.16 -4.79
N THR A 67 6.48 -0.92 -5.82
CA THR A 67 5.07 -1.04 -6.25
C THR A 67 4.22 -1.82 -5.26
N VAL A 68 4.77 -2.86 -4.64
CA VAL A 68 4.03 -3.65 -3.62
C VAL A 68 3.78 -2.83 -2.36
N SER A 69 4.57 -1.77 -2.09
CA SER A 69 4.22 -0.81 -1.04
C SER A 69 2.82 -0.20 -1.25
N CYS A 70 2.31 -0.18 -2.48
CA CYS A 70 0.97 0.30 -2.80
C CYS A 70 -0.15 -0.66 -2.34
N PHE A 71 0.16 -1.91 -1.95
CA PHE A 71 -0.82 -2.81 -1.31
C PHE A 71 -1.37 -2.26 0.01
N ILE A 72 -0.70 -1.28 0.62
CA ILE A 72 -1.25 -0.52 1.75
C ILE A 72 -2.63 0.07 1.43
N THR A 73 -2.90 0.39 0.16
CA THR A 73 -4.21 0.85 -0.31
C THR A 73 -5.29 -0.20 -0.07
N LEU A 74 -5.01 -1.46 -0.40
CA LEU A 74 -5.95 -2.58 -0.19
C LEU A 74 -6.10 -2.88 1.29
N GLN A 75 -5.02 -2.85 2.04
CA GLN A 75 -5.04 -3.08 3.48
C GLN A 75 -5.92 -2.06 4.20
N ILE A 76 -5.68 -0.76 4.00
CA ILE A 76 -6.48 0.31 4.61
C ILE A 76 -7.93 0.23 4.18
N SER A 77 -8.21 -0.08 2.90
CA SER A 77 -9.57 -0.28 2.40
C SER A 77 -10.28 -1.43 3.11
N GLY A 78 -9.59 -2.57 3.27
CA GLY A 78 -10.10 -3.75 3.97
C GLY A 78 -10.38 -3.48 5.45
N GLU A 79 -9.45 -2.86 6.14
CA GLU A 79 -9.62 -2.50 7.55
C GLU A 79 -10.76 -1.48 7.73
N ALA A 80 -10.88 -0.48 6.85
CA ALA A 80 -11.97 0.48 6.88
C ALA A 80 -13.33 -0.19 6.64
N TYR A 81 -13.39 -1.17 5.74
CA TYR A 81 -14.59 -1.97 5.50
C TYR A 81 -14.95 -2.83 6.72
N THR A 82 -13.97 -3.55 7.30
CA THR A 82 -14.16 -4.38 8.50
C THR A 82 -14.62 -3.55 9.70
N ASP A 83 -14.01 -2.40 9.94
CA ASP A 83 -14.41 -1.48 11.00
C ASP A 83 -15.84 -0.94 10.80
N ARG A 84 -16.26 -0.77 9.55
CA ARG A 84 -17.64 -0.36 9.24
C ARG A 84 -18.63 -1.46 9.62
N ILE A 85 -18.45 -2.69 9.15
CA ILE A 85 -19.39 -3.80 9.43
C ILE A 85 -19.37 -4.21 10.89
N GLY A 86 -18.23 -4.06 11.58
CA GLY A 86 -18.09 -4.31 13.02
C GLY A 86 -18.61 -3.17 13.91
N GLY A 87 -19.09 -2.06 13.32
CA GLY A 87 -19.61 -0.91 14.06
C GLY A 87 -18.54 -0.09 14.80
N ALA A 88 -17.25 -0.32 14.52
CA ALA A 88 -16.15 0.43 15.13
C ALA A 88 -16.23 1.92 14.77
N LEU A 89 -16.64 2.24 13.53
CA LEU A 89 -16.79 3.63 13.08
C LEU A 89 -17.82 4.41 13.91
N LEU A 90 -18.91 3.76 14.34
CA LEU A 90 -19.90 4.40 15.21
C LEU A 90 -19.32 4.75 16.58
N ARG A 91 -18.53 3.83 17.16
CA ARG A 91 -17.85 4.06 18.44
C ARG A 91 -16.81 5.17 18.35
N VAL A 92 -16.00 5.16 17.28
CA VAL A 92 -14.96 6.18 17.05
C VAL A 92 -15.57 7.58 16.85
N ARG A 93 -16.76 7.67 16.23
CA ARG A 93 -17.44 8.92 15.95
C ARG A 93 -17.78 9.73 17.22
N ILE A 94 -18.07 9.08 18.34
CA ILE A 94 -18.44 9.74 19.60
C ILE A 94 -17.21 10.19 20.41
N LEU A 95 -16.02 9.75 20.03
CA LEU A 95 -14.78 10.13 20.72
C LEU A 95 -14.27 11.50 20.26
N PRO A 96 -13.70 12.31 21.16
CA PRO A 96 -13.07 13.56 20.81
C PRO A 96 -11.95 13.33 19.78
N HIS A 97 -12.04 14.00 18.62
CA HIS A 97 -11.10 13.81 17.49
C HIS A 97 -10.99 12.37 16.98
N GLY A 98 -12.00 11.52 17.24
CA GLY A 98 -12.00 10.10 16.91
C GLY A 98 -11.67 9.80 15.45
N PRO A 99 -12.33 10.44 14.44
CA PRO A 99 -12.01 10.19 13.02
C PRO A 99 -10.54 10.48 12.67
N LEU A 100 -9.94 11.51 13.27
CA LEU A 100 -8.53 11.84 13.05
C LEU A 100 -7.60 10.79 13.68
N ALA A 101 -7.87 10.43 14.94
CA ALA A 101 -7.09 9.40 15.65
C ALA A 101 -7.18 8.05 14.91
N TRP A 102 -8.37 7.70 14.42
CA TRP A 102 -8.59 6.48 13.63
C TRP A 102 -7.80 6.50 12.32
N THR A 103 -7.86 7.59 11.54
CA THR A 103 -7.11 7.72 10.29
C THR A 103 -5.61 7.59 10.52
N ILE A 104 -5.08 8.30 11.51
CA ILE A 104 -3.64 8.22 11.86
C ILE A 104 -3.29 6.80 12.34
N GLY A 105 -4.10 6.20 13.20
CA GLY A 105 -3.87 4.85 13.73
C GLY A 105 -3.82 3.80 12.63
N LYS A 106 -4.79 3.82 11.70
CA LYS A 106 -4.80 2.93 10.53
C LYS A 106 -3.59 3.12 9.64
N THR A 107 -3.24 4.37 9.36
CA THR A 107 -2.04 4.67 8.55
C THR A 107 -0.76 4.18 9.24
N MET A 108 -0.60 4.40 10.55
CA MET A 108 0.57 3.92 11.29
C MET A 108 0.67 2.39 11.28
N SER A 109 -0.43 1.69 11.56
CA SER A 109 -0.50 0.22 11.50
C SER A 109 -0.10 -0.30 10.13
N ALA A 110 -0.72 0.23 9.09
CA ALA A 110 -0.49 -0.20 7.71
C ALA A 110 0.95 0.09 7.23
N ILE A 111 1.52 1.25 7.55
CA ILE A 111 2.92 1.59 7.24
C ILE A 111 3.87 0.61 7.95
N THR A 112 3.65 0.33 9.23
CA THR A 112 4.50 -0.59 10.00
C THR A 112 4.50 -1.99 9.38
N GLN A 113 3.33 -2.50 9.00
CA GLN A 113 3.21 -3.79 8.32
C GLN A 113 3.87 -3.79 6.94
N THR A 114 3.68 -2.71 6.17
CA THR A 114 4.30 -2.55 4.84
C THR A 114 5.82 -2.54 4.94
N ILE A 115 6.39 -1.79 5.89
CA ILE A 115 7.85 -1.74 6.09
C ILE A 115 8.37 -3.12 6.49
N ALA A 116 7.71 -3.81 7.44
CA ALA A 116 8.13 -5.14 7.86
C ALA A 116 8.07 -6.15 6.71
N PHE A 117 7.02 -6.09 5.90
CA PHE A 117 6.85 -6.94 4.73
C PHE A 117 7.93 -6.67 3.68
N GLN A 118 8.15 -5.42 3.32
CA GLN A 118 9.14 -5.05 2.30
C GLN A 118 10.58 -5.26 2.75
N ALA A 119 10.87 -5.07 4.03
CA ALA A 119 12.17 -5.43 4.58
C ALA A 119 12.45 -6.93 4.46
N ALA A 120 11.45 -7.78 4.71
CA ALA A 120 11.59 -9.22 4.52
C ALA A 120 11.75 -9.61 3.04
N VAL A 121 11.03 -8.94 2.13
CA VAL A 121 11.19 -9.12 0.67
C VAL A 121 12.59 -8.73 0.23
N LEU A 122 13.11 -7.60 0.70
CA LEU A 122 14.45 -7.11 0.40
C LEU A 122 15.53 -8.07 0.91
N LEU A 123 15.41 -8.51 2.16
CA LEU A 123 16.34 -9.47 2.77
C LEU A 123 16.26 -10.84 2.09
N GLY A 124 15.05 -11.31 1.79
CA GLY A 124 14.85 -12.55 1.04
C GLY A 124 15.46 -12.50 -0.35
N GLY A 125 15.31 -11.39 -1.06
CA GLY A 125 15.94 -11.16 -2.36
C GLY A 125 17.48 -11.14 -2.27
N ALA A 126 18.03 -10.49 -1.25
CA ALA A 126 19.48 -10.45 -1.03
C ALA A 126 20.07 -11.84 -0.75
N VAL A 127 19.36 -12.67 0.05
CA VAL A 127 19.87 -13.99 0.48
C VAL A 127 19.62 -15.09 -0.55
N PHE A 128 18.44 -15.08 -1.19
CA PHE A 128 17.99 -16.22 -2.01
C PHE A 128 18.04 -15.96 -3.52
N ALA A 129 18.15 -14.70 -3.96
CA ALA A 129 18.24 -14.34 -5.37
C ALA A 129 19.65 -13.89 -5.79
N ASP A 130 20.67 -14.11 -4.93
CA ASP A 130 22.07 -13.72 -5.16
C ASP A 130 22.23 -12.27 -5.68
N LEU A 131 21.37 -11.37 -5.20
CA LEU A 131 21.47 -9.97 -5.56
C LEU A 131 22.57 -9.30 -4.74
N PRO A 132 23.58 -8.74 -5.38
CA PRO A 132 24.67 -8.06 -4.68
C PRO A 132 24.19 -6.71 -4.15
N LEU A 133 23.31 -6.72 -3.14
CA LEU A 133 22.81 -5.52 -2.49
C LEU A 133 23.85 -4.98 -1.52
N SER A 134 24.28 -3.76 -1.74
CA SER A 134 25.11 -3.03 -0.78
C SER A 134 24.27 -2.54 0.41
N ALA A 135 24.92 -2.41 1.57
CA ALA A 135 24.24 -1.84 2.75
C ALA A 135 23.66 -0.43 2.49
N SER A 136 24.33 0.36 1.64
CA SER A 136 23.85 1.69 1.25
C SER A 136 22.57 1.62 0.43
N GLN A 137 22.42 0.66 -0.47
CA GLN A 137 21.19 0.47 -1.25
C GLN A 137 20.02 0.06 -0.35
N VAL A 138 20.23 -0.87 0.58
CA VAL A 138 19.23 -1.27 1.56
C VAL A 138 18.78 -0.06 2.41
N LEU A 139 19.75 0.71 2.91
CA LEU A 139 19.48 1.89 3.73
C LEU A 139 18.71 2.97 2.95
N THR A 140 19.03 3.16 1.66
CA THR A 140 18.31 4.09 0.78
C THR A 140 16.88 3.63 0.49
N CYS A 141 16.64 2.32 0.36
CA CYS A 141 15.30 1.79 0.08
C CYS A 141 14.31 1.98 1.23
N LEU A 142 14.74 1.92 2.48
CA LEU A 142 13.82 2.06 3.62
C LEU A 142 12.99 3.35 3.61
N PRO A 143 13.60 4.55 3.48
CA PRO A 143 12.82 5.78 3.39
C PRO A 143 11.99 5.86 2.11
N LEU A 144 12.42 5.26 0.99
CA LEU A 144 11.64 5.22 -0.24
C LEU A 144 10.39 4.33 -0.08
N ILE A 145 10.50 3.18 0.57
CA ILE A 145 9.37 2.32 0.93
C ILE A 145 8.38 3.09 1.81
N MET A 146 8.87 3.78 2.84
CA MET A 146 8.04 4.56 3.73
C MET A 146 7.31 5.68 2.98
N LEU A 147 8.00 6.43 2.14
CA LEU A 147 7.40 7.49 1.33
C LEU A 147 6.34 6.93 0.38
N SER A 148 6.62 5.82 -0.30
CA SER A 148 5.69 5.14 -1.20
C SER A 148 4.42 4.69 -0.46
N ALA A 149 4.57 4.08 0.71
CA ALA A 149 3.46 3.65 1.54
C ALA A 149 2.61 4.84 2.01
N VAL A 150 3.25 5.92 2.46
CA VAL A 150 2.55 7.14 2.90
C VAL A 150 1.82 7.81 1.75
N ALA A 151 2.43 7.88 0.56
CA ALA A 151 1.83 8.52 -0.61
C ALA A 151 0.60 7.75 -1.15
N THR A 152 0.58 6.42 -1.00
CA THR A 152 -0.51 5.57 -1.50
C THR A 152 -1.59 5.27 -0.45
N ALA A 153 -1.30 5.43 0.85
CA ALA A 153 -2.25 5.22 1.93
C ALA A 153 -3.59 5.97 1.77
N PRO A 154 -3.64 7.24 1.32
CA PRO A 154 -4.89 7.96 1.10
C PRO A 154 -5.83 7.29 0.12
N LEU A 155 -5.31 6.60 -0.91
CA LEU A 155 -6.12 5.85 -1.88
C LEU A 155 -6.93 4.75 -1.19
N GLY A 156 -6.39 4.15 -0.13
CA GLY A 156 -7.09 3.15 0.67
C GLY A 156 -8.31 3.71 1.40
N PHE A 157 -8.22 4.93 1.92
CA PHE A 157 -9.39 5.60 2.53
C PHE A 157 -10.44 5.97 1.49
N PHE A 158 -10.06 6.37 0.27
CA PHE A 158 -11.01 6.60 -0.82
C PHE A 158 -11.71 5.30 -1.22
N ALA A 159 -10.97 4.22 -1.45
CA ALA A 159 -11.51 2.91 -1.81
C ALA A 159 -12.43 2.37 -0.69
N GLY A 160 -12.01 2.43 0.57
CA GLY A 160 -12.79 2.00 1.72
C GLY A 160 -14.08 2.82 1.92
N ALA A 161 -14.07 4.10 1.58
CA ALA A 161 -15.27 4.93 1.65
C ALA A 161 -16.31 4.57 0.57
N LEU A 162 -15.88 4.04 -0.57
CA LEU A 162 -16.74 3.56 -1.66
C LEU A 162 -17.29 2.15 -1.38
N ALA A 163 -16.57 1.34 -0.62
CA ALA A 163 -16.96 -0.02 -0.27
C ALA A 163 -18.13 -0.05 0.72
N ARG A 164 -19.35 -0.27 0.24
CA ARG A 164 -20.58 -0.29 1.05
C ARG A 164 -21.15 -1.67 1.29
N GLY A 165 -20.65 -2.68 0.62
CA GLY A 165 -21.07 -4.08 0.73
C GLY A 165 -19.96 -5.00 0.24
N VAL A 166 -20.11 -6.31 0.42
CA VAL A 166 -19.09 -7.31 0.07
C VAL A 166 -18.68 -7.18 -1.40
N TYR A 167 -19.64 -7.10 -2.31
CA TYR A 167 -19.35 -7.00 -3.75
C TYR A 167 -18.65 -5.69 -4.12
N SER A 168 -19.09 -4.54 -3.57
CA SER A 168 -18.43 -3.26 -3.84
C SER A 168 -17.03 -3.21 -3.24
N PHE A 169 -16.80 -3.89 -2.12
CA PHE A 169 -15.48 -4.06 -1.53
C PHE A 169 -14.59 -4.91 -2.44
N MET A 170 -15.05 -6.11 -2.87
CA MET A 170 -14.29 -6.96 -3.79
C MET A 170 -13.99 -6.23 -5.11
N LEU A 171 -14.96 -5.51 -5.65
CA LEU A 171 -14.78 -4.74 -6.88
C LEU A 171 -13.73 -3.62 -6.73
N SER A 172 -13.55 -3.08 -5.53
CA SER A 172 -12.55 -2.04 -5.28
C SER A 172 -11.10 -2.52 -5.39
N PHE A 173 -10.86 -3.83 -5.33
CA PHE A 173 -9.53 -4.40 -5.56
C PHE A 173 -9.10 -4.33 -7.03
N LEU A 174 -10.02 -4.46 -7.98
CA LEU A 174 -9.69 -4.52 -9.40
C LEU A 174 -8.92 -3.29 -9.90
N PRO A 175 -9.36 -2.04 -9.66
CA PRO A 175 -8.59 -0.88 -10.10
C PRO A 175 -7.22 -0.79 -9.41
N VAL A 176 -7.10 -1.16 -8.14
CA VAL A 176 -5.81 -1.13 -7.44
C VAL A 176 -4.86 -2.17 -8.01
N LEU A 177 -5.33 -3.41 -8.26
CA LEU A 177 -4.53 -4.45 -8.90
C LEU A 177 -4.14 -4.07 -10.32
N ALA A 178 -5.05 -3.46 -11.10
CA ALA A 178 -4.75 -2.95 -12.43
C ALA A 178 -3.67 -1.87 -12.40
N LEU A 179 -3.73 -0.95 -11.44
CA LEU A 179 -2.70 0.08 -11.26
C LEU A 179 -1.34 -0.53 -10.91
N ILE A 180 -1.30 -1.53 -10.04
CA ILE A 180 -0.07 -2.25 -9.70
C ILE A 180 0.46 -3.00 -10.93
N ALA A 181 -0.39 -3.74 -11.64
CA ALA A 181 0.01 -4.52 -12.80
C ALA A 181 0.58 -3.67 -13.95
N THR A 182 0.06 -2.45 -14.12
CA THR A 182 0.47 -1.53 -15.19
C THR A 182 1.52 -0.49 -14.75
N SER A 183 2.04 -0.57 -13.52
CA SER A 183 3.03 0.38 -12.98
C SER A 183 4.49 0.12 -13.37
N GLY A 184 4.74 -0.80 -14.29
CA GLY A 184 6.10 -1.28 -14.59
C GLY A 184 6.56 -2.41 -13.65
N PHE A 185 5.61 -3.08 -12.97
CA PHE A 185 5.93 -4.19 -12.06
C PHE A 185 6.25 -5.48 -12.83
N PHE A 186 5.38 -5.87 -13.78
CA PHE A 186 5.53 -7.12 -14.54
C PHE A 186 6.23 -6.94 -15.89
N MET A 187 6.20 -5.74 -16.44
CA MET A 187 6.75 -5.44 -17.77
C MET A 187 7.27 -4.01 -17.84
N PRO A 188 8.21 -3.72 -18.74
CA PRO A 188 8.70 -2.38 -18.95
C PRO A 188 7.60 -1.39 -19.26
N MET A 189 7.66 -0.21 -18.64
CA MET A 189 6.65 0.84 -18.79
C MET A 189 6.56 1.37 -20.24
N ASN A 190 7.68 1.41 -20.95
CA ASN A 190 7.78 1.84 -22.34
C ASN A 190 7.05 0.92 -23.33
N GLN A 191 6.72 -0.32 -22.94
CA GLN A 191 5.97 -1.28 -23.78
C GLN A 191 4.45 -1.13 -23.60
N LEU A 192 4.00 -0.37 -22.61
CA LEU A 192 2.58 -0.13 -22.38
C LEU A 192 2.03 0.95 -23.33
N PRO A 193 0.72 0.93 -23.64
CA PRO A 193 0.09 1.98 -24.43
C PRO A 193 0.31 3.38 -23.81
N SER A 194 0.44 4.40 -24.64
CA SER A 194 0.76 5.78 -24.22
C SER A 194 -0.25 6.35 -23.21
N TRP A 195 -1.53 6.00 -23.34
CA TRP A 195 -2.55 6.42 -22.37
C TRP A 195 -2.35 5.80 -20.99
N VAL A 196 -1.87 4.53 -20.92
CA VAL A 196 -1.52 3.86 -19.65
C VAL A 196 -0.33 4.55 -19.02
N GLN A 197 0.70 4.84 -19.82
CA GLN A 197 1.88 5.59 -19.36
C GLN A 197 1.49 6.94 -18.77
N ALA A 198 0.60 7.68 -19.44
CA ALA A 198 0.11 8.99 -18.97
C ALA A 198 -0.67 8.86 -17.64
N VAL A 199 -1.53 7.85 -17.50
CA VAL A 199 -2.25 7.59 -16.25
C VAL A 199 -1.28 7.24 -15.12
N GLN A 200 -0.33 6.37 -15.38
CA GLN A 200 0.65 5.96 -14.38
C GLN A 200 1.61 7.10 -13.99
N ALA A 201 1.98 7.97 -14.94
CA ALA A 201 2.79 9.16 -14.66
C ALA A 201 2.08 10.15 -13.71
N ALA A 202 0.74 10.15 -13.66
CA ALA A 202 -0.02 10.96 -12.72
C ALA A 202 -0.19 10.31 -11.33
N LEU A 203 0.06 9.01 -11.19
CA LEU A 203 -0.24 8.22 -9.99
C LEU A 203 1.02 7.83 -9.20
N PRO A 204 0.91 7.63 -7.87
CA PRO A 204 2.07 7.31 -7.05
C PRO A 204 2.61 5.90 -7.28
N THR A 205 1.85 4.99 -7.88
CA THR A 205 2.21 3.59 -8.09
C THR A 205 3.45 3.42 -8.96
N TYR A 206 3.49 4.09 -10.12
CA TYR A 206 4.64 4.08 -11.02
C TYR A 206 5.89 4.67 -10.35
N TRP A 207 5.76 5.84 -9.73
CA TRP A 207 6.89 6.55 -9.12
C TRP A 207 7.48 5.82 -7.93
N SER A 208 6.69 5.01 -7.22
CA SER A 208 7.17 4.13 -6.16
C SER A 208 8.13 3.08 -6.71
N GLY A 209 7.76 2.38 -7.79
CA GLY A 209 8.62 1.43 -8.48
C GLY A 209 9.84 2.09 -9.15
N HIS A 210 9.63 3.26 -9.76
CA HIS A 210 10.67 4.07 -10.39
C HIS A 210 11.83 4.40 -9.42
N LEU A 211 11.51 4.84 -8.20
CA LEU A 211 12.53 5.17 -7.18
C LEU A 211 13.29 3.94 -6.69
N THR A 212 12.61 2.82 -6.52
CA THR A 212 13.29 1.59 -6.07
C THR A 212 14.12 0.95 -7.17
N ARG A 213 13.71 1.02 -8.44
CA ARG A 213 14.55 0.63 -9.58
C ARG A 213 15.78 1.53 -9.71
N TRP A 214 15.60 2.85 -9.56
CA TRP A 214 16.73 3.79 -9.52
C TRP A 214 17.73 3.46 -8.42
N ALA A 215 17.27 3.17 -7.20
CA ALA A 215 18.12 2.93 -6.05
C ALA A 215 18.84 1.56 -6.08
N LEU A 216 18.17 0.52 -6.62
CA LEU A 216 18.67 -0.85 -6.55
C LEU A 216 19.36 -1.33 -7.81
N VAL A 217 18.88 -0.93 -8.99
CA VAL A 217 19.38 -1.46 -10.27
C VAL A 217 20.15 -0.41 -11.06
N GLY A 218 19.64 0.82 -11.12
CA GLY A 218 20.27 1.91 -11.85
C GLY A 218 20.16 1.81 -13.38
N ASP A 219 19.43 0.81 -13.91
CA ASP A 219 19.18 0.66 -15.35
C ASP A 219 17.80 1.26 -15.71
N PRO A 220 17.76 2.31 -16.55
CA PRO A 220 16.51 2.98 -16.90
C PRO A 220 15.75 2.32 -18.07
N SER A 221 16.14 1.14 -18.53
CA SER A 221 15.56 0.46 -19.70
C SER A 221 14.05 0.20 -19.58
N TRP A 222 13.53 0.11 -18.36
CA TRP A 222 12.11 -0.09 -18.06
C TRP A 222 11.30 1.19 -17.93
N GLU A 223 11.97 2.34 -17.90
CA GLU A 223 11.36 3.63 -17.63
C GLU A 223 10.81 4.30 -18.88
N VAL A 224 9.84 5.17 -18.70
CA VAL A 224 9.36 6.06 -19.77
C VAL A 224 10.50 6.99 -20.19
N GLY A 225 10.82 7.01 -21.47
CA GLY A 225 11.92 7.81 -22.01
C GLY A 225 13.33 7.31 -21.62
N ALA A 226 13.44 6.06 -21.11
CA ALA A 226 14.72 5.44 -20.71
C ALA A 226 15.59 6.36 -19.85
N SER A 227 14.97 7.04 -18.87
CA SER A 227 15.66 7.97 -17.97
C SER A 227 15.06 7.93 -16.57
N PHE A 228 15.90 8.10 -15.55
CA PHE A 228 15.45 8.28 -14.19
C PHE A 228 15.27 9.77 -13.85
N CYS A 229 14.15 10.08 -13.20
CA CYS A 229 13.82 11.41 -12.71
C CYS A 229 13.49 11.38 -11.20
N PRO A 230 14.45 11.06 -10.31
CA PRO A 230 14.18 10.84 -8.89
C PRO A 230 13.60 12.08 -8.18
N VAL A 231 14.03 13.28 -8.55
CA VAL A 231 13.50 14.52 -7.99
C VAL A 231 12.03 14.70 -8.33
N LEU A 232 11.64 14.43 -9.57
CA LEU A 232 10.23 14.49 -10.00
C LEU A 232 9.41 13.41 -9.28
N ALA A 233 9.94 12.21 -9.15
CA ALA A 233 9.29 11.12 -8.43
C ALA A 233 9.03 11.50 -6.95
N LEU A 234 10.02 12.05 -6.26
CA LEU A 234 9.88 12.53 -4.89
C LEU A 234 8.83 13.65 -4.80
N ALA A 235 8.82 14.60 -5.73
CA ALA A 235 7.85 15.68 -5.76
C ALA A 235 6.42 15.17 -5.95
N ILE A 236 6.21 14.20 -6.85
CA ILE A 236 4.88 13.59 -7.08
C ILE A 236 4.42 12.80 -5.86
N LEU A 237 5.28 11.99 -5.25
CA LEU A 237 4.93 11.25 -4.03
C LEU A 237 4.64 12.20 -2.86
N ALA A 238 5.39 13.28 -2.71
CA ALA A 238 5.11 14.31 -1.71
C ALA A 238 3.77 15.02 -1.98
N ALA A 239 3.48 15.35 -3.23
CA ALA A 239 2.20 15.94 -3.62
C ALA A 239 1.02 14.99 -3.32
N TRP A 240 1.14 13.71 -3.65
CA TRP A 240 0.14 12.69 -3.31
C TRP A 240 -0.04 12.53 -1.81
N THR A 241 1.04 12.61 -1.03
CA THR A 241 0.97 12.59 0.44
C THR A 241 0.12 13.76 0.95
N VAL A 242 0.45 14.98 0.56
CA VAL A 242 -0.23 16.18 1.07
C VAL A 242 -1.68 16.25 0.57
N LEU A 243 -1.88 16.20 -0.74
CA LEU A 243 -3.20 16.32 -1.36
C LEU A 243 -4.08 15.12 -1.06
N GLY A 244 -3.50 13.93 -1.05
CA GLY A 244 -4.18 12.68 -0.74
C GLY A 244 -4.73 12.67 0.68
N PHE A 245 -3.94 13.00 1.70
CA PHE A 245 -4.43 13.07 3.08
C PHE A 245 -5.39 14.23 3.33
N ALA A 246 -5.22 15.36 2.64
CA ALA A 246 -6.22 16.44 2.70
C ALA A 246 -7.58 15.96 2.18
N GLY A 247 -7.60 15.31 1.02
CA GLY A 247 -8.81 14.71 0.43
C GLY A 247 -9.37 13.55 1.27
N ALA A 248 -8.51 12.64 1.75
CA ALA A 248 -8.90 11.52 2.60
C ALA A 248 -9.56 12.02 3.89
N SER A 249 -9.02 13.06 4.51
CA SER A 249 -9.62 13.67 5.71
C SER A 249 -11.06 14.15 5.47
N PHE A 250 -11.33 14.74 4.30
CA PHE A 250 -12.67 15.15 3.91
C PHE A 250 -13.59 13.95 3.69
N VAL A 251 -13.14 12.96 2.94
CA VAL A 251 -13.92 11.75 2.62
C VAL A 251 -14.23 10.93 3.87
N VAL A 252 -13.23 10.73 4.72
CA VAL A 252 -13.39 10.02 6.01
C VAL A 252 -14.42 10.72 6.88
N ARG A 253 -14.30 12.04 7.11
CA ARG A 253 -15.30 12.80 7.89
C ARG A 253 -16.70 12.70 7.31
N ARG A 254 -16.85 12.71 5.99
CA ARG A 254 -18.13 12.55 5.32
C ARG A 254 -18.68 11.12 5.48
N SER A 255 -17.83 10.11 5.41
CA SER A 255 -18.18 8.71 5.64
C SER A 255 -18.70 8.52 7.06
N PHE A 256 -17.95 8.97 8.08
CA PHE A 256 -18.36 8.88 9.48
C PHE A 256 -19.72 9.54 9.75
N ARG A 257 -20.03 10.68 9.11
CA ARG A 257 -21.34 11.35 9.27
C ARG A 257 -22.52 10.55 8.72
N LYS A 258 -22.29 9.70 7.73
CA LYS A 258 -23.33 8.86 7.11
C LYS A 258 -23.58 7.55 7.84
N GLU A 259 -22.67 7.14 8.72
CA GLU A 259 -22.84 5.92 9.50
C GLU A 259 -23.91 6.11 10.58
N THR A 260 -24.90 5.24 10.56
CA THR A 260 -26.01 5.19 11.52
C THR A 260 -26.26 3.75 11.95
N ILE A 261 -26.94 3.55 13.07
CA ILE A 261 -27.34 2.21 13.53
C ILE A 261 -28.17 1.50 12.44
N GLY A 262 -29.05 2.22 11.76
CA GLY A 262 -29.86 1.66 10.68
C GLY A 262 -29.02 1.31 9.42
N SER A 263 -27.93 2.04 9.11
CA SER A 263 -27.03 1.66 8.03
C SER A 263 -26.23 0.40 8.38
N LEU A 264 -25.76 0.28 9.62
CA LEU A 264 -25.09 -0.91 10.11
C LEU A 264 -25.98 -2.14 10.07
N ALA A 265 -27.21 -2.05 10.58
CA ALA A 265 -28.18 -3.14 10.57
C ALA A 265 -28.46 -3.64 9.14
N ARG A 266 -28.64 -2.71 8.17
CA ARG A 266 -28.83 -3.07 6.76
C ARG A 266 -27.64 -3.81 6.16
N VAL A 267 -26.41 -3.36 6.41
CA VAL A 267 -25.21 -4.04 5.92
C VAL A 267 -25.09 -5.42 6.54
N GLN A 268 -25.32 -5.55 7.84
CA GLN A 268 -25.27 -6.84 8.53
C GLN A 268 -26.37 -7.81 8.05
N SER A 269 -27.59 -7.35 7.81
CA SER A 269 -28.66 -8.18 7.25
C SER A 269 -28.33 -8.63 5.82
N ALA A 270 -27.77 -7.75 5.00
CA ALA A 270 -27.34 -8.12 3.65
C ALA A 270 -26.23 -9.18 3.65
N ILE A 271 -25.26 -9.09 4.59
CA ILE A 271 -24.23 -10.10 4.72
C ILE A 271 -24.84 -11.44 5.15
N ARG A 272 -25.73 -11.46 6.14
CA ARG A 272 -26.40 -12.70 6.59
C ARG A 272 -27.18 -13.37 5.46
N SER A 273 -27.93 -12.60 4.67
CA SER A 273 -28.66 -13.14 3.52
C SER A 273 -27.76 -13.73 2.43
N GLN A 274 -26.52 -13.26 2.32
CA GLN A 274 -25.53 -13.77 1.36
C GLN A 274 -24.76 -14.98 1.87
N THR A 275 -24.59 -15.10 3.19
CA THR A 275 -23.86 -16.20 3.84
C THR A 275 -24.75 -17.35 4.27
N GLY A 276 -26.05 -17.23 4.15
CA GLY A 276 -27.01 -18.27 4.54
C GLY A 276 -27.14 -18.46 6.06
N LEU A 277 -26.72 -17.47 6.86
CA LEU A 277 -26.80 -17.46 8.32
C LEU A 277 -27.96 -16.62 8.81
#